data_15d16a422214107c1fc77e34187dbec9
#
_entry.id   15d16a422214107c1fc77e34187dbec9
#
_cell.length_a   1.000
_cell.length_b   1.000
_cell.length_c   1.000
_cell.angle_alpha   90.00
_cell.angle_beta   90.00
_cell.angle_gamma   90.00
#
_symmetry.space_group_name_H-M   'P 1'
#
loop_
_entity.id
_entity.type
_entity.pdbx_description
1 polymer ?
#
loop_
_entity_poly.entity_id
_entity_poly.type
_entity_poly.pdbx_seq_one_letter_code
_entity_poly.pdbx_strand_id
1 'polypeptide(L)'
;MAERVVLCGANAYEQKYYYNEQFKAIPKSIQDELHIICVLFTEEVGGIFTLVFDEDGTLNMETTVEEDDIYYDEVGSGLLISKIRQTRQELFESLSLYYRVAILHEDMSKYLDEE
;
A
#
# COMPACT_ATOMS: atom_id res chain seq x y z
N MET A 1 7.89 -9.08 -18.43
CA MET A 1 8.54 -8.52 -17.26
C MET A 1 7.51 -7.85 -16.38
N ALA A 2 7.54 -8.13 -15.09
CA ALA A 2 6.57 -7.57 -14.19
C ALA A 2 6.85 -6.08 -13.96
N GLU A 3 5.78 -5.32 -13.75
CA GLU A 3 5.89 -3.90 -13.50
C GLU A 3 5.33 -3.59 -12.12
N ARG A 4 5.72 -2.44 -11.59
CA ARG A 4 5.15 -1.97 -10.34
C ARG A 4 3.72 -1.50 -10.59
N VAL A 5 2.81 -1.88 -9.69
CA VAL A 5 1.38 -1.59 -9.86
C VAL A 5 0.85 -0.96 -8.60
N VAL A 6 0.20 0.19 -8.74
CA VAL A 6 -0.41 0.88 -7.60
C VAL A 6 -1.68 0.15 -7.18
N LEU A 7 -1.77 -0.15 -5.88
CA LEU A 7 -2.98 -0.74 -5.32
C LEU A 7 -3.98 0.36 -4.96
N CYS A 8 -3.54 1.34 -4.21
CA CYS A 8 -4.40 2.45 -3.78
C CYS A 8 -3.52 3.58 -3.27
N GLY A 9 -4.15 4.72 -3.01
CA GLY A 9 -3.42 5.85 -2.48
C GLY A 9 -4.32 7.02 -2.13
N ALA A 10 -3.77 7.96 -1.36
CA ALA A 10 -4.48 9.18 -1.00
C ALA A 10 -3.59 10.38 -1.31
N ASN A 11 -4.23 11.47 -1.69
CA ASN A 11 -3.56 12.70 -2.10
C ASN A 11 -4.12 13.84 -1.26
N ALA A 12 -3.30 14.37 -0.34
CA ALA A 12 -3.73 15.44 0.55
C ALA A 12 -3.94 16.76 -0.21
N TYR A 13 -3.18 16.99 -1.28
CA TYR A 13 -3.29 18.24 -2.04
C TYR A 13 -4.62 18.34 -2.75
N GLU A 14 -5.12 17.20 -3.27
CA GLU A 14 -6.40 17.16 -3.99
C GLU A 14 -7.53 16.62 -3.13
N GLN A 15 -7.21 16.12 -1.92
CA GLN A 15 -8.17 15.52 -1.01
C GLN A 15 -8.95 14.41 -1.68
N LYS A 16 -8.21 13.50 -2.31
CA LYS A 16 -8.80 12.38 -3.04
C LYS A 16 -8.17 11.07 -2.63
N TYR A 17 -8.97 10.02 -2.75
CA TYR A 17 -8.53 8.65 -2.53
C TYR A 17 -8.74 7.87 -3.82
N TYR A 18 -7.75 7.04 -4.16
CA TYR A 18 -7.78 6.20 -5.36
C TYR A 18 -7.66 4.74 -4.97
N TYR A 19 -8.52 3.89 -5.51
CA TYR A 19 -8.40 2.44 -5.36
C TYR A 19 -8.41 1.82 -6.75
N ASN A 20 -7.41 0.97 -7.04
CA ASN A 20 -7.26 0.39 -8.37
C ASN A 20 -8.32 -0.69 -8.59
N GLU A 21 -9.16 -0.49 -9.59
CA GLU A 21 -10.27 -1.41 -9.86
C GLU A 21 -9.80 -2.79 -10.28
N GLN A 22 -8.57 -2.92 -10.72
CA GLN A 22 -8.00 -4.22 -11.03
C GLN A 22 -8.06 -5.15 -9.81
N PHE A 23 -8.12 -4.59 -8.62
CA PHE A 23 -8.10 -5.35 -7.37
C PHE A 23 -9.46 -5.31 -6.67
N LYS A 24 -10.54 -5.18 -7.43
CA LYS A 24 -11.88 -5.14 -6.84
C LYS A 24 -12.29 -6.45 -6.20
N ALA A 25 -11.59 -7.55 -6.52
CA ALA A 25 -11.89 -8.85 -5.93
C ALA A 25 -11.41 -8.97 -4.48
N ILE A 26 -10.55 -8.07 -4.03
CA ILE A 26 -10.13 -8.07 -2.64
C ILE A 26 -11.35 -7.79 -1.76
N PRO A 27 -11.52 -8.51 -0.65
CA PRO A 27 -12.71 -8.32 0.19
C PRO A 27 -12.92 -6.87 0.61
N LYS A 28 -14.19 -6.47 0.67
CA LYS A 28 -14.54 -5.10 0.98
C LYS A 28 -13.96 -4.63 2.31
N SER A 29 -13.95 -5.49 3.31
CA SER A 29 -13.39 -5.12 4.62
C SER A 29 -11.92 -4.76 4.53
N ILE A 30 -11.19 -5.45 3.66
CA ILE A 30 -9.78 -5.16 3.45
C ILE A 30 -9.64 -3.84 2.68
N GLN A 31 -10.49 -3.63 1.66
CA GLN A 31 -10.48 -2.37 0.92
C GLN A 31 -10.74 -1.19 1.85
N ASP A 32 -11.68 -1.36 2.79
CA ASP A 32 -12.00 -0.30 3.74
C ASP A 32 -10.82 -0.02 4.66
N GLU A 33 -10.12 -1.06 5.09
CA GLU A 33 -8.95 -0.88 5.95
C GLU A 33 -7.84 -0.14 5.22
N LEU A 34 -7.62 -0.49 3.95
CA LEU A 34 -6.63 0.21 3.13
C LEU A 34 -6.99 1.67 2.94
N HIS A 35 -8.27 1.96 2.75
CA HIS A 35 -8.74 3.33 2.62
C HIS A 35 -8.40 4.13 3.87
N ILE A 36 -8.68 3.55 5.03
CA ILE A 36 -8.41 4.22 6.30
C ILE A 36 -6.92 4.49 6.46
N ILE A 37 -6.08 3.50 6.17
CA ILE A 37 -4.64 3.66 6.30
C ILE A 37 -4.15 4.83 5.44
N CYS A 38 -4.57 4.88 4.18
CA CYS A 38 -4.10 5.90 3.26
C CYS A 38 -4.56 7.29 3.67
N VAL A 39 -5.84 7.43 4.01
CA VAL A 39 -6.41 8.74 4.31
C VAL A 39 -5.86 9.27 5.64
N LEU A 40 -5.75 8.41 6.65
CA LEU A 40 -5.20 8.85 7.93
C LEU A 40 -3.75 9.28 7.78
N PHE A 41 -2.99 8.57 6.95
CA PHE A 41 -1.59 8.97 6.73
C PHE A 41 -1.52 10.40 6.21
N THR A 42 -2.27 10.70 5.14
CA THR A 42 -2.20 12.03 4.54
C THR A 42 -2.80 13.10 5.43
N GLU A 43 -3.77 12.73 6.27
CA GLU A 43 -4.32 13.70 7.23
C GLU A 43 -3.29 14.07 8.30
N GLU A 44 -2.47 13.11 8.70
CA GLU A 44 -1.48 13.38 9.75
C GLU A 44 -0.25 14.09 9.23
N VAL A 45 0.27 13.67 8.07
CA VAL A 45 1.56 14.19 7.60
C VAL A 45 1.49 14.92 6.27
N GLY A 46 0.38 14.83 5.55
CA GLY A 46 0.24 15.50 4.27
C GLY A 46 0.83 14.71 3.12
N GLY A 47 1.01 15.35 1.98
CA GLY A 47 1.61 14.73 0.81
C GLY A 47 0.71 13.76 0.09
N ILE A 48 1.34 12.86 -0.66
CA ILE A 48 0.66 11.78 -1.39
C ILE A 48 1.21 10.48 -0.87
N PHE A 49 0.31 9.57 -0.47
CA PHE A 49 0.69 8.27 0.06
C PHE A 49 0.12 7.19 -0.83
N THR A 50 0.97 6.27 -1.30
CA THR A 50 0.54 5.17 -2.17
C THR A 50 1.03 3.83 -1.65
N LEU A 51 0.19 2.81 -1.87
CA LEU A 51 0.56 1.43 -1.64
C LEU A 51 0.78 0.80 -3.01
N VAL A 52 1.96 0.25 -3.23
CA VAL A 52 2.41 -0.19 -4.54
C VAL A 52 2.95 -1.60 -4.45
N PHE A 53 2.52 -2.47 -5.37
CA PHE A 53 3.13 -3.79 -5.51
C PHE A 53 4.39 -3.65 -6.37
N ASP A 54 5.51 -4.07 -5.82
CA ASP A 54 6.77 -4.07 -6.58
C ASP A 54 6.78 -5.20 -7.61
N GLU A 55 7.83 -5.22 -8.39
CA GLU A 55 7.96 -6.23 -9.45
C GLU A 55 7.93 -7.64 -8.90
N ASP A 56 8.44 -7.83 -7.69
CA ASP A 56 8.45 -9.16 -7.07
C ASP A 56 7.17 -9.46 -6.28
N GLY A 57 6.21 -8.54 -6.30
CA GLY A 57 4.93 -8.74 -5.63
C GLY A 57 4.88 -8.23 -4.20
N THR A 58 5.95 -7.66 -3.69
CA THR A 58 5.95 -7.12 -2.34
C THR A 58 5.17 -5.80 -2.29
N LEU A 59 4.27 -5.68 -1.32
CA LEU A 59 3.49 -4.44 -1.14
C LEU A 59 4.32 -3.45 -0.34
N ASN A 60 4.53 -2.29 -0.93
CA ASN A 60 5.36 -1.24 -0.34
C ASN A 60 4.58 0.06 -0.18
N MET A 61 5.06 0.89 0.75
CA MET A 61 4.50 2.22 0.99
C MET A 61 5.41 3.26 0.35
N GLU A 62 4.83 4.20 -0.39
CA GLU A 62 5.58 5.27 -1.02
C GLU A 62 4.95 6.60 -0.72
N THR A 63 5.79 7.62 -0.56
CA THR A 63 5.31 8.98 -0.32
C THR A 63 5.89 9.90 -1.39
N THR A 64 5.08 10.88 -1.79
CA THR A 64 5.48 11.90 -2.75
C THR A 64 5.07 13.25 -2.18
N VAL A 65 5.96 14.24 -2.29
CA VAL A 65 5.73 15.56 -1.72
C VAL A 65 5.99 16.58 -2.82
N GLU A 66 5.10 17.56 -2.93
CA GLU A 66 5.32 18.65 -3.87
C GLU A 66 6.52 19.48 -3.45
N GLU A 67 7.23 20.01 -4.44
CA GLU A 67 8.53 20.64 -4.21
C GLU A 67 8.46 21.81 -3.24
N ASP A 68 7.36 22.54 -3.25
CA ASP A 68 7.22 23.72 -2.44
C ASP A 68 6.41 23.49 -1.17
N ASP A 69 6.18 22.25 -0.78
CA ASP A 69 5.40 21.94 0.42
C ASP A 69 6.30 22.00 1.64
N ILE A 70 6.27 23.15 2.33
CA ILE A 70 7.09 23.34 3.52
C ILE A 70 6.43 22.80 4.77
N TYR A 71 5.19 22.33 4.67
CA TYR A 71 4.45 21.84 5.83
C TYR A 71 4.51 20.33 5.99
N TYR A 72 5.10 19.64 5.02
CA TYR A 72 5.18 18.19 5.09
C TYR A 72 6.07 17.76 6.25
N ASP A 73 5.56 16.82 7.06
CA ASP A 73 6.26 16.35 8.25
C ASP A 73 7.06 15.10 7.91
N GLU A 74 8.32 15.28 7.52
CA GLU A 74 9.17 14.16 7.12
C GLU A 74 9.46 13.21 8.28
N VAL A 75 9.67 13.77 9.47
CA VAL A 75 9.95 12.93 10.64
C VAL A 75 8.70 12.11 11.00
N GLY A 76 7.55 12.79 11.06
CA GLY A 76 6.29 12.11 11.34
C GLY A 76 5.96 11.07 10.30
N SER A 77 6.27 11.35 9.03
CA SER A 77 6.05 10.41 7.94
C SER A 77 6.83 9.12 8.18
N GLY A 78 8.12 9.24 8.50
CA GLY A 78 8.95 8.07 8.75
C GLY A 78 8.48 7.26 9.94
N LEU A 79 8.09 7.94 11.01
CA LEU A 79 7.59 7.26 12.20
C LEU A 79 6.27 6.54 11.92
N LEU A 80 5.39 7.17 11.16
CA LEU A 80 4.09 6.57 10.86
C LEU A 80 4.24 5.39 9.93
N ILE A 81 5.14 5.47 8.95
CA ILE A 81 5.41 4.34 8.06
C ILE A 81 5.92 3.15 8.87
N SER A 82 6.84 3.39 9.81
CA SER A 82 7.33 2.32 10.66
C SER A 82 6.22 1.69 11.48
N LYS A 83 5.33 2.52 12.02
CA LYS A 83 4.21 2.04 12.82
C LYS A 83 3.26 1.19 11.98
N ILE A 84 2.94 1.65 10.78
CA ILE A 84 2.05 0.91 9.88
C ILE A 84 2.70 -0.44 9.55
N ARG A 85 3.99 -0.43 9.23
CA ARG A 85 4.69 -1.66 8.88
C ARG A 85 4.62 -2.67 10.02
N GLN A 86 4.74 -2.20 11.26
CA GLN A 86 4.68 -3.09 12.41
C GLN A 86 3.26 -3.56 12.70
N THR A 87 2.30 -2.65 12.67
CA THR A 87 0.93 -2.99 13.09
C THR A 87 0.12 -3.66 12.00
N ARG A 88 0.53 -3.52 10.74
CA ARG A 88 -0.20 -4.10 9.59
C ARG A 88 0.63 -5.13 8.84
N GLN A 89 1.61 -5.72 9.50
CA GLN A 89 2.52 -6.65 8.84
C GLN A 89 1.76 -7.81 8.21
N GLU A 90 0.81 -8.40 8.94
CA GLU A 90 0.07 -9.54 8.43
C GLU A 90 -0.77 -9.16 7.22
N LEU A 91 -1.38 -7.98 7.26
CA LEU A 91 -2.18 -7.51 6.13
C LEU A 91 -1.30 -7.36 4.89
N PHE A 92 -0.15 -6.72 5.04
CA PHE A 92 0.75 -6.49 3.91
C PHE A 92 1.30 -7.80 3.36
N GLU A 93 1.62 -8.75 4.23
CA GLU A 93 2.11 -10.05 3.79
C GLU A 93 1.03 -10.83 3.05
N SER A 94 -0.21 -10.77 3.55
CA SER A 94 -1.32 -11.44 2.88
C SER A 94 -1.58 -10.86 1.49
N LEU A 95 -1.54 -9.54 1.39
CA LEU A 95 -1.75 -8.89 0.09
C LEU A 95 -0.61 -9.18 -0.88
N SER A 96 0.62 -9.22 -0.38
CA SER A 96 1.76 -9.58 -1.22
C SER A 96 1.61 -10.99 -1.76
N LEU A 97 1.20 -11.91 -0.90
CA LEU A 97 0.97 -13.29 -1.32
C LEU A 97 -0.15 -13.37 -2.37
N TYR A 98 -1.25 -12.66 -2.10
CA TYR A 98 -2.36 -12.61 -3.05
C TYR A 98 -1.87 -12.16 -4.43
N TYR A 99 -1.07 -11.09 -4.46
CA TYR A 99 -0.59 -10.55 -5.73
C TYR A 99 0.28 -11.57 -6.47
N ARG A 100 1.19 -12.23 -5.75
CA ARG A 100 2.06 -13.20 -6.38
C ARG A 100 1.29 -14.35 -7.00
N VAL A 101 0.28 -14.83 -6.30
CA VAL A 101 -0.49 -15.96 -6.79
C VAL A 101 -1.47 -15.55 -7.88
N ALA A 102 -2.25 -14.50 -7.62
CA ALA A 102 -3.34 -14.13 -8.51
C ALA A 102 -2.87 -13.35 -9.74
N ILE A 103 -1.86 -12.51 -9.59
CA ILE A 103 -1.44 -11.62 -10.66
C ILE A 103 -0.15 -12.11 -11.33
N LEU A 104 0.84 -12.51 -10.54
CA LEU A 104 2.10 -13.01 -11.09
C LEU A 104 2.03 -14.51 -11.40
N HIS A 105 0.96 -15.16 -10.97
CA HIS A 105 0.70 -16.58 -11.27
C HIS A 105 1.77 -17.52 -10.73
N GLU A 106 2.30 -17.18 -9.55
CA GLU A 106 3.26 -18.07 -8.92
C GLU A 106 2.57 -19.32 -8.41
N ASP A 107 3.34 -20.39 -8.32
CA ASP A 107 2.83 -21.68 -7.90
C ASP A 107 2.52 -21.65 -6.40
N MET A 108 1.25 -21.87 -6.05
CA MET A 108 0.83 -21.87 -4.66
C MET A 108 1.56 -22.91 -3.81
N SER A 109 2.01 -23.98 -4.42
CA SER A 109 2.65 -25.06 -3.67
C SER A 109 3.91 -24.59 -2.95
N LYS A 110 4.55 -23.51 -3.45
CA LYS A 110 5.70 -22.93 -2.76
C LYS A 110 5.38 -22.45 -1.36
N TYR A 111 4.11 -22.14 -1.10
CA TYR A 111 3.69 -21.56 0.17
C TYR A 111 2.97 -22.57 1.07
N LEU A 112 2.61 -23.72 0.52
CA LEU A 112 1.86 -24.73 1.26
C LEU A 112 2.70 -25.91 1.69
N ASP A 113 3.88 -25.99 1.18
CA ASP A 113 4.72 -27.19 1.27
C ASP A 113 5.87 -26.94 2.22
N GLU A 114 5.56 -26.58 3.42
CA GLU A 114 6.59 -26.26 4.36
C GLU A 114 6.98 -27.35 5.22
N GLU A 115 6.30 -28.44 5.20
CA GLU A 115 6.69 -29.49 6.13
C GLU A 115 7.89 -30.18 5.76
#